data_eba12d2897b0744dec24a8418f15aaca
#
_entry.id   eba12d2897b0744dec24a8418f15aaca
#
_cell.length_a   1.000
_cell.length_b   1.000
_cell.length_c   1.000
_cell.angle_alpha   90.00
_cell.angle_beta   90.00
_cell.angle_gamma   90.00
#
_symmetry.space_group_name_H-M   'P 1'
#
loop_
_entity.id
_entity.type
_entity.pdbx_description
1 polymer ?
#
loop_
_entity_poly.entity_id
_entity_poly.type
_entity_poly.pdbx_seq_one_letter_code
_entity_poly.pdbx_strand_id
1 'polypeptide(L)'
;MKFSHHSVLANKLRLYGLVLLMLINPLAMAVETESESSDEETGSLVNDRIERERAVQDNRSVLLAHKRNYILPLTYANQPNDDVFEIGSSDFGQDLDNTEIQFQISIKAPLAESLFTEQDALFVGFTVRSFWQAYNDELSSPFRETNYEPEIFWVTPVPWTILGGDASLFALGLTHQSNGRSQLFSRSWNRVYAYVVWERWRYVFQFKVWGRISEDDKDDPLDPDGDDNPDIEDFLGNFEFTTAYRTNDHEISVMLRNNLESDDNRGAIQVDWTFPLQRRFRGYVQFFNGYGESLIDYDAHIERIGIGILLSDLL
;
A
#
# COMPACT_ATOMS: atom_id res chain seq x y z
N MET A 1 -23.68 3.33 36.66
CA MET A 1 -23.23 1.97 36.30
C MET A 1 -22.01 2.15 35.35
N LYS A 2 -20.78 2.00 35.88
CA LYS A 2 -19.56 2.12 35.09
C LYS A 2 -19.27 0.74 34.50
N PHE A 3 -19.49 0.54 33.21
CA PHE A 3 -19.01 -0.65 32.52
C PHE A 3 -17.60 -0.40 31.95
N SER A 4 -16.75 -1.33 32.23
CA SER A 4 -15.30 -1.35 32.12
C SER A 4 -14.83 -1.33 30.66
N HIS A 5 -14.16 -0.26 30.24
CA HIS A 5 -13.45 -0.15 28.97
C HIS A 5 -12.19 -1.08 28.86
N HIS A 6 -11.81 -1.76 29.94
CA HIS A 6 -10.60 -2.59 29.96
C HIS A 6 -10.70 -3.93 29.21
N SER A 7 -11.91 -4.44 28.94
CA SER A 7 -12.06 -5.77 28.31
C SER A 7 -11.90 -5.74 26.78
N VAL A 8 -12.19 -4.63 26.14
CA VAL A 8 -12.12 -4.48 24.67
C VAL A 8 -10.66 -4.31 24.21
N LEU A 9 -9.88 -3.53 24.98
CA LEU A 9 -8.45 -3.32 24.66
C LEU A 9 -7.64 -4.62 24.82
N ALA A 10 -7.91 -5.40 25.85
CA ALA A 10 -7.23 -6.67 26.09
C ALA A 10 -7.50 -7.73 25.02
N ASN A 11 -8.69 -7.72 24.43
CA ASN A 11 -9.04 -8.62 23.33
C ASN A 11 -8.42 -8.18 21.99
N LYS A 12 -8.32 -6.88 21.73
CA LYS A 12 -7.65 -6.36 20.53
C LYS A 12 -6.15 -6.65 20.56
N LEU A 13 -5.46 -6.41 21.68
CA LEU A 13 -4.04 -6.76 21.84
C LEU A 13 -3.78 -8.28 21.71
N ARG A 14 -4.72 -9.13 22.15
CA ARG A 14 -4.61 -10.59 21.97
C ARG A 14 -4.78 -11.01 20.51
N LEU A 15 -5.60 -10.32 19.74
CA LEU A 15 -5.80 -10.62 18.32
C LEU A 15 -4.55 -10.22 17.49
N TYR A 16 -3.97 -9.05 17.74
CA TYR A 16 -2.72 -8.62 17.10
C TYR A 16 -1.51 -9.49 17.51
N GLY A 17 -1.44 -9.88 18.77
CA GLY A 17 -0.43 -10.84 19.25
C GLY A 17 -0.59 -12.23 18.62
N LEU A 18 -1.81 -12.67 18.32
CA LEU A 18 -2.05 -13.97 17.69
C LEU A 18 -1.72 -13.96 16.20
N VAL A 19 -1.98 -12.87 15.48
CA VAL A 19 -1.60 -12.70 14.07
C VAL A 19 -0.08 -12.60 13.94
N LEU A 20 0.60 -11.89 14.84
CA LEU A 20 2.06 -11.82 14.87
C LEU A 20 2.69 -13.18 15.25
N LEU A 21 2.08 -13.93 16.17
CA LEU A 21 2.53 -15.29 16.53
C LEU A 21 2.28 -16.31 15.41
N MET A 22 1.23 -16.17 14.61
CA MET A 22 0.99 -17.04 13.44
C MET A 22 1.98 -16.77 12.29
N LEU A 23 2.51 -15.54 12.20
CA LEU A 23 3.56 -15.20 11.23
C LEU A 23 4.97 -15.68 11.68
N ILE A 24 5.17 -15.91 12.98
CA ILE A 24 6.44 -16.38 13.54
C ILE A 24 6.50 -17.92 13.67
N ASN A 25 5.38 -18.64 13.59
CA ASN A 25 5.30 -20.07 13.82
C ASN A 25 5.17 -21.01 12.59
N PRO A 26 5.57 -20.67 11.37
CA PRO A 26 5.79 -21.70 10.35
C PRO A 26 7.09 -22.51 10.59
N LEU A 27 7.93 -22.12 11.56
CA LEU A 27 9.20 -22.82 11.85
C LEU A 27 9.04 -24.09 12.68
N ALA A 28 7.88 -24.33 13.29
CA ALA A 28 7.70 -25.46 14.22
C ALA A 28 6.99 -26.69 13.66
N MET A 29 6.55 -26.66 12.39
CA MET A 29 5.84 -27.77 11.75
C MET A 29 6.53 -28.39 10.52
N ALA A 30 7.80 -28.12 10.31
CA ALA A 30 8.57 -28.72 9.24
C ALA A 30 9.69 -29.62 9.78
N VAL A 31 9.32 -30.61 10.58
CA VAL A 31 10.19 -31.77 10.86
C VAL A 31 9.40 -33.03 10.55
N GLU A 32 9.98 -33.79 9.59
CA GLU A 32 9.64 -35.14 9.12
C GLU A 32 8.47 -35.27 8.15
N THR A 33 8.83 -35.18 6.87
CA THR A 33 8.62 -36.30 5.91
C THR A 33 9.60 -36.08 4.74
N GLU A 34 10.66 -36.87 4.71
CA GLU A 34 11.44 -37.09 3.50
C GLU A 34 10.54 -37.71 2.45
N SER A 35 10.22 -36.98 1.42
CA SER A 35 9.86 -37.54 0.12
C SER A 35 10.57 -36.67 -0.93
N GLU A 36 11.51 -37.28 -1.64
CA GLU A 36 12.12 -36.79 -2.83
C GLU A 36 11.05 -36.20 -3.77
N SER A 37 10.97 -34.92 -3.86
CA SER A 37 10.34 -34.19 -4.97
C SER A 37 11.33 -33.18 -5.45
N SER A 38 11.75 -33.34 -6.71
CA SER A 38 12.54 -32.45 -7.53
C SER A 38 12.57 -31.01 -7.00
N ASP A 39 13.73 -30.57 -6.54
CA ASP A 39 14.09 -29.16 -6.40
C ASP A 39 13.99 -28.51 -7.80
N GLU A 40 12.79 -28.05 -8.18
CA GLU A 40 12.70 -26.96 -9.14
C GLU A 40 13.40 -25.78 -8.45
N GLU A 41 14.57 -25.42 -8.94
CA GLU A 41 15.22 -24.13 -8.66
C GLU A 41 14.15 -23.05 -8.88
N THR A 42 13.53 -22.61 -7.81
CA THR A 42 12.65 -21.45 -7.86
C THR A 42 13.56 -20.26 -8.05
N GLY A 43 13.66 -19.78 -9.30
CA GLY A 43 14.37 -18.55 -9.64
C GLY A 43 13.90 -17.38 -8.76
N SER A 44 14.72 -16.38 -8.58
CA SER A 44 14.39 -15.18 -7.81
C SER A 44 13.18 -14.48 -8.45
N LEU A 45 12.09 -14.35 -7.72
CA LEU A 45 10.85 -13.70 -8.17
C LEU A 45 11.09 -12.22 -8.55
N VAL A 46 11.96 -11.55 -7.80
CA VAL A 46 12.31 -10.14 -8.05
C VAL A 46 13.21 -10.03 -9.28
N ASN A 47 14.21 -10.90 -9.44
CA ASN A 47 15.08 -10.87 -10.61
C ASN A 47 14.29 -11.20 -11.88
N ASP A 48 13.38 -12.17 -11.84
CA ASP A 48 12.51 -12.50 -12.97
C ASP A 48 11.65 -11.30 -13.40
N ARG A 49 11.19 -10.50 -12.44
CA ARG A 49 10.48 -9.27 -12.74
C ARG A 49 11.41 -8.23 -13.37
N ILE A 50 12.59 -8.01 -12.80
CA ILE A 50 13.58 -7.07 -13.32
C ILE A 50 13.96 -7.43 -14.77
N GLU A 51 14.17 -8.71 -15.06
CA GLU A 51 14.50 -9.17 -16.41
C GLU A 51 13.34 -8.95 -17.39
N ARG A 52 12.12 -9.23 -16.99
CA ARG A 52 10.92 -8.93 -17.81
C ARG A 52 10.76 -7.44 -18.08
N GLU A 53 11.01 -6.59 -17.11
CA GLU A 53 10.95 -5.14 -17.27
C GLU A 53 12.06 -4.66 -18.23
N ARG A 54 13.29 -5.13 -18.05
CA ARG A 54 14.43 -4.81 -18.94
C ARG A 54 14.17 -5.25 -20.40
N ALA A 55 13.58 -6.40 -20.60
CA ALA A 55 13.31 -6.91 -21.97
C ALA A 55 12.39 -6.01 -22.80
N VAL A 56 11.61 -5.13 -22.16
CA VAL A 56 10.66 -4.22 -22.83
C VAL A 56 11.04 -2.74 -22.65
N GLN A 57 12.06 -2.44 -21.86
CA GLN A 57 12.45 -1.08 -21.46
C GLN A 57 12.92 -0.22 -22.64
N ASP A 58 13.60 -0.82 -23.63
CA ASP A 58 14.04 -0.14 -24.85
C ASP A 58 12.87 0.30 -25.76
N ASN A 59 11.69 -0.23 -25.53
CA ASN A 59 10.51 0.14 -26.29
C ASN A 59 9.85 1.40 -25.70
N ARG A 60 10.12 2.55 -26.30
CA ARG A 60 9.60 3.87 -25.87
C ARG A 60 8.06 3.96 -25.79
N SER A 61 7.33 2.99 -26.33
CA SER A 61 5.87 2.95 -26.29
C SER A 61 5.33 2.12 -25.14
N VAL A 62 6.17 1.52 -24.32
CA VAL A 62 5.76 0.67 -23.19
C VAL A 62 5.90 1.44 -21.88
N LEU A 63 4.80 1.52 -21.14
CA LEU A 63 4.77 1.93 -19.74
C LEU A 63 4.84 0.68 -18.86
N LEU A 64 5.73 0.69 -17.90
CA LEU A 64 5.90 -0.42 -16.95
C LEU A 64 4.88 -0.29 -15.80
N ALA A 65 4.41 -1.41 -15.28
CA ALA A 65 3.66 -1.40 -14.03
C ALA A 65 4.60 -1.03 -12.87
N HIS A 66 4.14 -0.12 -11.98
CA HIS A 66 4.94 0.29 -10.82
C HIS A 66 4.47 -0.41 -9.55
N LYS A 67 3.28 -0.07 -9.06
CA LYS A 67 2.58 -0.78 -7.99
C LYS A 67 1.51 -1.70 -8.59
N ARG A 68 0.73 -2.40 -7.77
CA ARG A 68 -0.40 -3.21 -8.26
C ARG A 68 -1.39 -2.35 -9.05
N ASN A 69 -1.85 -2.87 -10.19
CA ASN A 69 -2.95 -2.30 -10.94
C ASN A 69 -4.17 -3.21 -10.78
N TYR A 70 -5.24 -2.69 -10.21
CA TYR A 70 -6.43 -3.47 -9.89
C TYR A 70 -7.71 -2.65 -10.00
N ILE A 71 -8.81 -3.36 -10.13
CA ILE A 71 -10.15 -2.84 -9.92
C ILE A 71 -10.91 -3.78 -8.99
N LEU A 72 -11.46 -3.22 -7.92
CA LEU A 72 -12.37 -3.86 -6.96
C LEU A 72 -13.76 -3.27 -7.18
N PRO A 73 -14.57 -3.89 -8.06
CA PRO A 73 -15.92 -3.38 -8.33
C PRO A 73 -16.84 -3.47 -7.13
N LEU A 74 -16.51 -4.29 -6.15
CA LEU A 74 -17.25 -4.40 -4.91
C LEU A 74 -16.29 -4.30 -3.72
N THR A 75 -16.36 -3.19 -3.00
CA THR A 75 -15.75 -3.02 -1.67
C THR A 75 -16.83 -2.69 -0.66
N TYR A 76 -16.63 -3.10 0.58
CA TYR A 76 -17.51 -2.78 1.70
C TYR A 76 -16.69 -2.24 2.86
N ALA A 77 -16.97 -1.01 3.28
CA ALA A 77 -16.44 -0.40 4.48
C ALA A 77 -17.45 -0.52 5.63
N ASN A 78 -17.00 -1.00 6.79
CA ASN A 78 -17.89 -1.19 7.94
C ASN A 78 -18.47 0.15 8.45
N GLN A 79 -17.63 1.19 8.46
CA GLN A 79 -17.97 2.56 8.81
C GLN A 79 -17.20 3.50 7.88
N PRO A 80 -17.84 4.03 6.82
CA PRO A 80 -17.24 5.08 6.03
C PRO A 80 -17.05 6.34 6.87
N ASN A 81 -16.07 7.17 6.52
CA ASN A 81 -15.79 8.43 7.22
C ASN A 81 -16.70 9.54 6.68
N ASP A 82 -17.91 9.65 7.26
CA ASP A 82 -18.85 10.69 6.89
C ASP A 82 -18.51 12.05 7.54
N ASP A 83 -17.88 12.02 8.71
CA ASP A 83 -17.60 13.20 9.54
C ASP A 83 -16.82 14.29 8.79
N VAL A 84 -15.87 13.89 7.93
CA VAL A 84 -15.08 14.83 7.14
C VAL A 84 -15.92 15.64 6.16
N PHE A 85 -17.06 15.12 5.70
CA PHE A 85 -17.94 15.76 4.74
C PHE A 85 -19.07 16.55 5.39
N GLU A 86 -19.27 16.44 6.69
CA GLU A 86 -20.21 17.28 7.46
C GLU A 86 -19.68 18.73 7.61
N ILE A 87 -18.36 18.92 7.49
CA ILE A 87 -17.68 20.19 7.64
C ILE A 87 -17.73 20.95 6.30
N GLY A 88 -18.82 21.66 6.06
CA GLY A 88 -18.98 22.50 4.88
C GLY A 88 -20.16 22.10 4.00
N SER A 89 -20.47 22.91 2.97
CA SER A 89 -21.45 22.59 1.95
C SER A 89 -20.84 21.65 0.90
N SER A 90 -20.43 20.45 1.29
CA SER A 90 -19.96 19.47 0.31
C SER A 90 -21.15 18.94 -0.48
N ASP A 91 -20.93 18.62 -1.77
CA ASP A 91 -21.90 17.90 -2.59
C ASP A 91 -22.17 16.46 -2.06
N PHE A 92 -21.38 16.01 -1.09
CA PHE A 92 -21.57 14.79 -0.33
C PHE A 92 -22.45 15.16 0.86
N GLY A 93 -23.75 14.89 0.79
CA GLY A 93 -24.63 14.86 1.97
C GLY A 93 -24.11 13.83 2.97
N GLN A 94 -24.71 13.79 4.14
CA GLN A 94 -24.30 13.00 5.30
C GLN A 94 -24.40 11.47 5.15
N ASP A 95 -24.56 10.92 3.94
CA ASP A 95 -24.86 9.50 3.74
C ASP A 95 -23.96 8.88 2.64
N LEU A 96 -22.71 8.58 3.00
CA LEU A 96 -21.87 7.72 2.16
C LEU A 96 -22.37 6.26 2.23
N ASP A 97 -22.44 5.61 1.07
CA ASP A 97 -22.70 4.17 1.04
C ASP A 97 -21.48 3.39 1.58
N ASN A 98 -21.76 2.33 2.33
CA ASN A 98 -20.73 1.38 2.76
C ASN A 98 -20.06 0.66 1.58
N THR A 99 -20.69 0.70 0.41
CA THR A 99 -20.24 -0.02 -0.79
C THR A 99 -19.71 0.94 -1.84
N GLU A 100 -18.47 0.71 -2.28
CA GLU A 100 -17.78 1.53 -3.28
C GLU A 100 -17.12 0.66 -4.33
N ILE A 101 -16.77 1.27 -5.46
CA ILE A 101 -15.74 0.76 -6.37
C ILE A 101 -14.40 1.37 -5.98
N GLN A 102 -13.37 0.55 -5.83
CA GLN A 102 -12.00 1.01 -5.63
C GLN A 102 -11.13 0.55 -6.79
N PHE A 103 -10.26 1.42 -7.28
CA PHE A 103 -9.26 1.01 -8.27
C PHE A 103 -7.93 1.74 -8.09
N GLN A 104 -6.88 1.11 -8.57
CA GLN A 104 -5.54 1.70 -8.61
C GLN A 104 -4.92 1.47 -9.98
N ILE A 105 -4.34 2.54 -10.52
CA ILE A 105 -3.50 2.52 -11.72
C ILE A 105 -2.13 3.09 -11.32
N SER A 106 -1.09 2.31 -11.57
CA SER A 106 0.27 2.68 -11.21
C SER A 106 1.25 2.28 -12.31
N ILE A 107 1.94 3.27 -12.84
CA ILE A 107 2.86 3.13 -13.95
C ILE A 107 4.20 3.79 -13.62
N LYS A 108 5.26 3.32 -14.27
CA LYS A 108 6.59 3.96 -14.25
C LYS A 108 7.23 3.95 -15.62
N ALA A 109 8.13 4.89 -15.82
CA ALA A 109 8.97 4.95 -17.00
C ALA A 109 10.43 5.24 -16.62
N PRO A 110 11.42 4.64 -17.28
CA PRO A 110 12.83 4.97 -17.05
C PRO A 110 13.14 6.37 -17.57
N LEU A 111 13.87 7.15 -16.77
CA LEU A 111 14.42 8.45 -17.16
C LEU A 111 15.89 8.33 -17.57
N ALA A 112 16.64 7.51 -16.84
CA ALA A 112 18.06 7.28 -17.08
C ALA A 112 18.48 5.92 -16.52
N GLU A 113 19.50 5.35 -17.09
CA GLU A 113 20.10 4.06 -16.72
C GLU A 113 21.60 4.21 -16.54
N SER A 114 22.16 3.32 -15.72
CA SER A 114 23.62 3.26 -15.50
C SER A 114 24.24 4.60 -15.07
N LEU A 115 23.58 5.27 -14.11
CA LEU A 115 24.04 6.58 -13.59
C LEU A 115 25.25 6.45 -12.68
N PHE A 116 25.27 5.45 -11.81
CA PHE A 116 26.31 5.20 -10.82
C PHE A 116 26.89 3.79 -10.90
N THR A 117 26.07 2.83 -11.35
CA THR A 117 26.44 1.43 -11.57
C THR A 117 25.93 0.98 -12.93
N GLU A 118 26.42 -0.15 -13.44
CA GLU A 118 25.94 -0.70 -14.74
C GLU A 118 24.49 -1.18 -14.69
N GLN A 119 23.91 -1.30 -13.50
CA GLN A 119 22.59 -1.93 -13.31
C GLN A 119 21.58 -1.03 -12.62
N ASP A 120 21.94 0.20 -12.29
CA ASP A 120 21.00 1.13 -11.67
C ASP A 120 20.12 1.84 -12.71
N ALA A 121 18.99 2.34 -12.24
CA ALA A 121 18.09 3.13 -13.06
C ALA A 121 17.37 4.21 -12.24
N LEU A 122 17.07 5.31 -12.89
CA LEU A 122 16.22 6.39 -12.40
C LEU A 122 14.87 6.29 -13.11
N PHE A 123 13.79 6.27 -12.35
CA PHE A 123 12.43 6.19 -12.86
C PHE A 123 11.61 7.41 -12.45
N VAL A 124 10.63 7.75 -13.27
CA VAL A 124 9.45 8.51 -12.87
C VAL A 124 8.29 7.55 -12.72
N GLY A 125 7.56 7.66 -11.63
CA GLY A 125 6.37 6.88 -11.32
C GLY A 125 5.14 7.78 -11.15
N PHE A 126 3.96 7.22 -11.43
CA PHE A 126 2.70 7.88 -11.18
C PHE A 126 1.65 6.87 -10.76
N THR A 127 1.06 7.09 -9.59
CA THR A 127 -0.02 6.25 -9.06
C THR A 127 -1.27 7.07 -8.87
N VAL A 128 -2.40 6.54 -9.30
CA VAL A 128 -3.74 7.04 -8.99
C VAL A 128 -4.50 5.96 -8.27
N ARG A 129 -5.08 6.28 -7.10
CA ARG A 129 -5.98 5.41 -6.35
C ARG A 129 -7.29 6.15 -6.13
N SER A 130 -8.41 5.55 -6.52
CA SER A 130 -9.72 6.18 -6.46
C SER A 130 -10.73 5.32 -5.72
N PHE A 131 -11.62 5.99 -5.00
CA PHE A 131 -12.76 5.46 -4.28
C PHE A 131 -14.01 6.10 -4.84
N TRP A 132 -14.89 5.29 -5.45
CA TRP A 132 -16.02 5.77 -6.22
C TRP A 132 -17.32 5.22 -5.65
N GLN A 133 -18.18 6.13 -5.19
CA GLN A 133 -19.53 5.87 -4.70
C GLN A 133 -20.50 5.50 -5.85
N ALA A 134 -20.08 4.56 -6.73
CA ALA A 134 -20.75 4.23 -7.97
C ALA A 134 -22.19 3.71 -7.78
N TYR A 135 -22.51 3.23 -6.59
CA TYR A 135 -23.81 2.66 -6.23
C TYR A 135 -24.70 3.63 -5.49
N ASN A 136 -24.20 4.81 -5.13
CA ASN A 136 -24.91 5.83 -4.39
C ASN A 136 -25.71 6.73 -5.35
N ASP A 137 -26.96 6.36 -5.60
CA ASP A 137 -27.85 7.09 -6.52
C ASP A 137 -28.29 8.44 -5.93
N GLU A 138 -28.34 8.57 -4.59
CA GLU A 138 -28.77 9.80 -3.91
C GLU A 138 -27.77 10.94 -4.11
N LEU A 139 -26.48 10.60 -4.20
CA LEU A 139 -25.39 11.56 -4.43
C LEU A 139 -24.93 11.64 -5.90
N SER A 140 -25.69 11.08 -6.84
CA SER A 140 -25.30 11.07 -8.27
C SER A 140 -23.95 10.38 -8.54
N SER A 141 -23.64 9.34 -7.77
CA SER A 141 -22.48 8.45 -7.95
C SER A 141 -21.11 9.18 -8.06
N PRO A 142 -20.70 10.00 -7.07
CA PRO A 142 -19.48 10.79 -7.16
C PRO A 142 -18.22 9.95 -6.83
N PHE A 143 -17.05 10.44 -7.25
CA PHE A 143 -15.79 10.00 -6.67
C PHE A 143 -15.65 10.60 -5.25
N ARG A 144 -15.66 9.74 -4.24
CA ARG A 144 -15.48 10.14 -2.85
C ARG A 144 -14.09 10.68 -2.60
N GLU A 145 -13.09 9.98 -3.12
CA GLU A 145 -11.68 10.38 -3.01
C GLU A 145 -10.88 9.87 -4.19
N THR A 146 -9.86 10.64 -4.58
CA THR A 146 -8.83 10.21 -5.53
C THR A 146 -7.50 10.74 -5.06
N ASN A 147 -6.55 9.85 -4.86
CA ASN A 147 -5.18 10.20 -4.48
C ASN A 147 -4.26 10.06 -5.69
N TYR A 148 -3.45 11.08 -5.92
CA TYR A 148 -2.44 11.17 -6.95
C TYR A 148 -1.07 11.13 -6.31
N GLU A 149 -0.18 10.25 -6.77
CA GLU A 149 1.15 10.09 -6.21
C GLU A 149 2.20 10.05 -7.34
N PRO A 150 2.67 11.21 -7.85
CA PRO A 150 3.86 11.31 -8.65
C PRO A 150 5.11 11.07 -7.80
N GLU A 151 6.08 10.36 -8.37
CA GLU A 151 7.34 10.06 -7.72
C GLU A 151 8.50 10.00 -8.71
N ILE A 152 9.71 10.32 -8.22
CA ILE A 152 10.96 10.09 -8.91
C ILE A 152 11.84 9.25 -7.98
N PHE A 153 12.41 8.15 -8.50
CA PHE A 153 13.19 7.26 -7.66
C PHE A 153 14.31 6.59 -8.44
N TRP A 154 15.43 6.47 -7.76
CA TRP A 154 16.58 5.71 -8.21
C TRP A 154 16.56 4.33 -7.55
N VAL A 155 16.88 3.29 -8.30
CA VAL A 155 16.92 1.91 -7.84
C VAL A 155 18.19 1.24 -8.33
N THR A 156 18.78 0.40 -7.46
CA THR A 156 19.97 -0.38 -7.77
C THR A 156 19.91 -1.78 -7.16
N PRO A 157 20.37 -2.82 -7.83
CA PRO A 157 20.65 -4.10 -7.20
C PRO A 157 21.70 -3.95 -6.10
N VAL A 158 21.58 -4.73 -5.03
CA VAL A 158 22.52 -4.72 -3.90
C VAL A 158 22.90 -6.14 -3.49
N PRO A 159 24.18 -6.41 -3.20
CA PRO A 159 24.67 -7.74 -2.83
C PRO A 159 24.61 -7.95 -1.30
N TRP A 160 23.50 -7.56 -0.65
CA TRP A 160 23.39 -7.68 0.80
C TRP A 160 22.67 -8.97 1.20
N THR A 161 22.98 -9.49 2.36
CA THR A 161 22.22 -10.57 2.99
C THR A 161 21.48 -10.00 4.20
N ILE A 162 20.17 -10.09 4.20
CA ILE A 162 19.28 -9.55 5.24
C ILE A 162 18.47 -10.70 5.84
N LEU A 163 18.59 -10.94 7.14
CA LEU A 163 17.88 -11.98 7.88
C LEU A 163 17.98 -13.38 7.22
N GLY A 164 19.13 -13.69 6.61
CA GLY A 164 19.37 -14.95 5.92
C GLY A 164 18.68 -15.08 4.57
N GLY A 165 18.24 -13.99 3.98
CA GLY A 165 17.75 -13.88 2.62
C GLY A 165 18.65 -12.96 1.79
N ASP A 166 18.57 -13.06 0.47
CA ASP A 166 19.35 -12.27 -0.46
C ASP A 166 18.61 -10.99 -0.82
N ALA A 167 19.26 -9.82 -0.61
CA ALA A 167 18.72 -8.55 -1.03
C ALA A 167 18.83 -8.40 -2.54
N SER A 168 17.72 -7.98 -3.15
CA SER A 168 17.64 -7.83 -4.61
C SER A 168 17.78 -6.38 -5.02
N LEU A 169 17.18 -5.45 -4.27
CA LEU A 169 17.09 -4.05 -4.65
C LEU A 169 17.20 -3.12 -3.43
N PHE A 170 17.82 -1.97 -3.67
CA PHE A 170 17.70 -0.79 -2.83
C PHE A 170 17.17 0.36 -3.69
N ALA A 171 16.31 1.20 -3.12
CA ALA A 171 15.80 2.39 -3.79
C ALA A 171 15.81 3.60 -2.88
N LEU A 172 15.93 4.78 -3.50
CA LEU A 172 15.83 6.09 -2.89
C LEU A 172 14.96 6.98 -3.78
N GLY A 173 13.97 7.67 -3.21
CA GLY A 173 13.05 8.46 -4.01
C GLY A 173 12.46 9.65 -3.27
N LEU A 174 11.81 10.49 -4.08
CA LEU A 174 10.98 11.62 -3.68
C LEU A 174 9.57 11.37 -4.21
N THR A 175 8.57 11.62 -3.39
CA THR A 175 7.18 11.50 -3.78
C THR A 175 6.37 12.68 -3.24
N HIS A 176 5.47 13.17 -4.08
CA HIS A 176 4.35 14.01 -3.68
C HIS A 176 3.10 13.17 -3.66
N GLN A 177 2.23 13.35 -2.69
CA GLN A 177 0.91 12.74 -2.69
C GLN A 177 -0.14 13.78 -2.34
N SER A 178 -1.19 13.89 -3.16
CA SER A 178 -2.28 14.84 -2.97
C SER A 178 -3.61 14.26 -3.45
N ASN A 179 -4.70 14.81 -2.95
CA ASN A 179 -6.03 14.42 -3.40
C ASN A 179 -6.64 15.40 -4.43
N GLY A 180 -5.94 16.47 -4.76
CA GLY A 180 -6.39 17.45 -5.76
C GLY A 180 -7.65 18.22 -5.37
N ARG A 181 -8.04 18.19 -4.10
CA ARG A 181 -9.16 18.96 -3.57
C ARG A 181 -8.68 20.33 -3.09
N SER A 182 -9.62 21.19 -2.78
CA SER A 182 -9.35 22.55 -2.30
C SER A 182 -9.91 22.76 -0.90
N GLN A 183 -9.39 23.78 -0.22
CA GLN A 183 -9.85 24.24 1.09
C GLN A 183 -9.82 23.13 2.15
N LEU A 184 -10.91 22.96 2.90
CA LEU A 184 -11.01 22.04 4.03
C LEU A 184 -10.83 20.56 3.65
N PHE A 185 -11.01 20.23 2.38
CA PHE A 185 -10.85 18.86 1.87
C PHE A 185 -9.49 18.59 1.23
N SER A 186 -8.65 19.62 1.12
CA SER A 186 -7.28 19.48 0.60
C SER A 186 -6.45 18.60 1.53
N ARG A 187 -5.76 17.63 0.96
CA ARG A 187 -4.76 16.82 1.65
C ARG A 187 -3.57 16.62 0.73
N SER A 188 -2.39 16.94 1.23
CA SER A 188 -1.15 16.72 0.50
C SER A 188 0.03 16.54 1.44
N TRP A 189 1.06 15.85 0.99
CA TRP A 189 2.35 15.79 1.65
C TRP A 189 3.47 15.37 0.72
N ASN A 190 4.68 15.80 1.07
CA ASN A 190 5.91 15.51 0.35
C ASN A 190 6.82 14.62 1.21
N ARG A 191 7.42 13.59 0.61
CA ARG A 191 8.30 12.66 1.34
C ARG A 191 9.58 12.37 0.56
N VAL A 192 10.69 12.26 1.29
CA VAL A 192 11.85 11.49 0.87
C VAL A 192 11.72 10.08 1.43
N TYR A 193 12.00 9.06 0.64
CA TYR A 193 11.89 7.69 1.09
C TYR A 193 13.05 6.82 0.62
N ALA A 194 13.32 5.75 1.36
CA ALA A 194 14.17 4.66 0.95
C ALA A 194 13.49 3.32 1.21
N TYR A 195 13.77 2.32 0.39
CA TYR A 195 13.36 0.96 0.67
C TYR A 195 14.40 -0.06 0.22
N VAL A 196 14.36 -1.23 0.86
CA VAL A 196 15.11 -2.41 0.49
C VAL A 196 14.15 -3.56 0.23
N VAL A 197 14.42 -4.35 -0.81
CA VAL A 197 13.70 -5.59 -1.12
C VAL A 197 14.68 -6.75 -0.98
N TRP A 198 14.27 -7.81 -0.27
CA TRP A 198 15.03 -9.05 -0.18
C TRP A 198 14.14 -10.26 -0.27
N GLU A 199 14.69 -11.39 -0.65
CA GLU A 199 13.99 -12.65 -0.83
C GLU A 199 14.57 -13.71 0.09
N ARG A 200 13.70 -14.58 0.59
CA ARG A 200 14.08 -15.80 1.28
C ARG A 200 13.07 -16.91 0.95
N TRP A 201 13.50 -17.94 0.25
CA TRP A 201 12.66 -19.03 -0.27
C TRP A 201 11.56 -18.48 -1.20
N ARG A 202 10.30 -18.63 -0.81
CA ARG A 202 9.11 -18.14 -1.55
C ARG A 202 8.58 -16.84 -1.01
N TYR A 203 9.30 -16.22 -0.08
CA TYR A 203 8.92 -14.93 0.51
C TYR A 203 9.74 -13.80 -0.12
N VAL A 204 9.03 -12.73 -0.43
CA VAL A 204 9.63 -11.44 -0.76
C VAL A 204 9.26 -10.46 0.36
N PHE A 205 10.23 -9.70 0.79
CA PHE A 205 10.08 -8.71 1.84
C PHE A 205 10.47 -7.34 1.31
N GLN A 206 9.76 -6.32 1.73
CA GLN A 206 10.13 -4.92 1.53
C GLN A 206 10.04 -4.18 2.85
N PHE A 207 11.08 -3.43 3.15
CA PHE A 207 11.06 -2.46 4.24
C PHE A 207 11.30 -1.08 3.66
N LYS A 208 10.31 -0.20 3.81
CA LYS A 208 10.29 1.18 3.34
C LYS A 208 10.25 2.11 4.54
N VAL A 209 11.08 3.14 4.52
CA VAL A 209 11.07 4.24 5.49
C VAL A 209 10.95 5.55 4.76
N TRP A 210 10.39 6.54 5.41
CA TRP A 210 10.28 7.90 4.86
C TRP A 210 10.44 8.96 5.94
N GLY A 211 10.84 10.13 5.47
CA GLY A 211 10.76 11.38 6.22
C GLY A 211 9.91 12.37 5.44
N ARG A 212 9.03 13.05 6.15
CA ARG A 212 8.24 14.12 5.58
C ARG A 212 9.11 15.34 5.28
N ILE A 213 8.86 15.99 4.16
CA ILE A 213 9.37 17.33 3.86
C ILE A 213 8.34 18.30 4.41
N SER A 214 8.72 19.04 5.46
CA SER A 214 7.81 19.95 6.15
C SER A 214 7.38 21.10 5.23
N GLU A 215 6.15 21.52 5.40
CA GLU A 215 5.55 22.68 4.80
C GLU A 215 5.26 23.73 5.90
N ASP A 216 5.06 24.96 5.54
CA ASP A 216 4.72 26.02 6.52
C ASP A 216 3.30 25.81 7.05
N ASP A 217 3.06 26.16 8.30
CA ASP A 217 1.73 26.08 8.90
C ASP A 217 0.76 27.03 8.17
N LYS A 218 -0.51 26.64 8.07
CA LYS A 218 -1.56 27.51 7.53
C LYS A 218 -1.94 28.58 8.52
N ASP A 219 -2.01 29.84 8.07
CA ASP A 219 -2.53 30.96 8.86
C ASP A 219 -4.07 30.88 9.01
N ASP A 220 -4.75 30.38 7.97
CA ASP A 220 -6.20 30.13 7.94
C ASP A 220 -6.45 28.74 7.31
N PRO A 221 -7.35 27.90 7.87
CA PRO A 221 -7.69 26.60 7.30
C PRO A 221 -8.17 26.63 5.83
N LEU A 222 -8.61 27.81 5.35
CA LEU A 222 -9.06 28.00 3.97
C LEU A 222 -7.95 28.48 3.03
N ASP A 223 -6.75 28.76 3.55
CA ASP A 223 -5.62 29.15 2.71
C ASP A 223 -5.25 28.01 1.76
N PRO A 224 -4.98 28.31 0.48
CA PRO A 224 -4.51 27.33 -0.47
C PRO A 224 -3.05 26.93 -0.22
N ASP A 225 -2.28 27.77 0.47
CA ASP A 225 -0.87 27.56 0.79
C ASP A 225 -0.70 27.04 2.22
N GLY A 226 0.32 26.20 2.45
CA GLY A 226 0.66 25.66 3.75
C GLY A 226 0.18 24.21 3.96
N ASP A 227 0.50 23.67 5.14
CA ASP A 227 0.30 22.26 5.48
C ASP A 227 -1.18 21.90 5.65
N ASP A 228 -1.67 20.99 4.83
CA ASP A 228 -3.06 20.51 4.86
C ASP A 228 -3.33 19.48 5.96
N ASN A 229 -2.30 18.79 6.45
CA ASN A 229 -2.42 17.65 7.36
C ASN A 229 -1.15 17.47 8.21
N PRO A 230 -0.89 18.43 9.15
CA PRO A 230 0.36 18.51 9.91
C PRO A 230 0.62 17.28 10.79
N ASP A 231 -0.39 16.56 11.18
CA ASP A 231 -0.37 15.39 12.07
C ASP A 231 -0.44 14.03 11.32
N ILE A 232 -0.29 14.01 9.98
CA ILE A 232 -0.44 12.78 9.18
C ILE A 232 0.52 11.66 9.61
N GLU A 233 1.72 12.00 10.11
CA GLU A 233 2.71 11.03 10.59
C GLU A 233 2.28 10.36 11.90
N ASP A 234 1.43 10.99 12.72
CA ASP A 234 0.87 10.41 13.95
C ASP A 234 -0.05 9.22 13.65
N PHE A 235 -0.59 9.16 12.42
CA PHE A 235 -1.48 8.09 11.96
C PHE A 235 -0.78 7.07 11.06
N LEU A 236 0.04 7.54 10.12
CA LEU A 236 0.69 6.69 9.13
C LEU A 236 2.08 6.19 9.56
N GLY A 237 2.69 6.87 10.54
CA GLY A 237 4.08 6.60 10.95
C GLY A 237 5.09 6.96 9.86
N ASN A 238 6.30 6.42 10.02
CA ASN A 238 7.44 6.72 9.14
C ASN A 238 8.01 5.47 8.46
N PHE A 239 7.31 4.33 8.52
CA PHE A 239 7.74 3.10 7.87
C PHE A 239 6.58 2.24 7.40
N GLU A 240 6.89 1.37 6.45
CA GLU A 240 6.01 0.31 5.95
C GLU A 240 6.83 -0.97 5.77
N PHE A 241 6.30 -2.06 6.29
CA PHE A 241 6.83 -3.40 6.06
C PHE A 241 5.84 -4.19 5.25
N THR A 242 6.27 -4.71 4.11
CA THR A 242 5.45 -5.58 3.27
C THR A 242 6.13 -6.93 3.11
N THR A 243 5.35 -7.99 3.22
CA THR A 243 5.79 -9.35 2.87
C THR A 243 4.82 -9.98 1.89
N ALA A 244 5.33 -10.70 0.91
CA ALA A 244 4.54 -11.49 -0.02
C ALA A 244 5.04 -12.94 -0.04
N TYR A 245 4.10 -13.88 -0.07
CA TYR A 245 4.34 -15.30 -0.21
C TYR A 245 3.65 -15.80 -1.46
N ARG A 246 4.42 -16.43 -2.35
CA ARG A 246 3.89 -17.03 -3.59
C ARG A 246 3.99 -18.53 -3.56
N THR A 247 2.88 -19.19 -3.87
CA THR A 247 2.82 -20.64 -4.03
C THR A 247 1.94 -20.98 -5.24
N ASN A 248 2.49 -21.71 -6.20
CA ASN A 248 1.85 -21.97 -7.49
C ASN A 248 1.37 -20.64 -8.11
N ASP A 249 0.05 -20.55 -8.39
CA ASP A 249 -0.58 -19.37 -8.97
C ASP A 249 -1.22 -18.45 -7.92
N HIS A 250 -1.03 -18.71 -6.62
CA HIS A 250 -1.55 -17.87 -5.54
C HIS A 250 -0.45 -16.99 -4.95
N GLU A 251 -0.80 -15.77 -4.61
CA GLU A 251 0.04 -14.87 -3.83
C GLU A 251 -0.76 -14.27 -2.68
N ILE A 252 -0.18 -14.28 -1.50
CA ILE A 252 -0.71 -13.57 -0.33
C ILE A 252 0.34 -12.56 0.10
N SER A 253 -0.06 -11.30 0.27
CA SER A 253 0.81 -10.29 0.83
C SER A 253 0.18 -9.61 2.04
N VAL A 254 1.05 -9.15 2.93
CA VAL A 254 0.67 -8.41 4.14
C VAL A 254 1.52 -7.15 4.20
N MET A 255 0.87 -6.00 4.31
CA MET A 255 1.48 -4.71 4.57
C MET A 255 1.16 -4.30 6.01
N LEU A 256 2.15 -3.76 6.70
CA LEU A 256 2.07 -3.23 8.06
C LEU A 256 2.65 -1.82 8.10
N ARG A 257 1.91 -0.90 8.71
CA ARG A 257 2.36 0.44 9.11
C ARG A 257 2.07 0.66 10.58
N ASN A 258 2.88 1.49 11.24
CA ASN A 258 2.64 1.85 12.63
C ASN A 258 3.44 3.12 12.99
N ASN A 259 2.87 4.00 13.83
CA ASN A 259 3.55 5.20 14.30
C ASN A 259 4.56 4.92 15.43
N LEU A 260 4.57 3.72 16.00
CA LEU A 260 5.43 3.27 17.11
C LEU A 260 5.24 4.06 18.42
N GLU A 261 4.19 4.84 18.55
CA GLU A 261 3.88 5.55 19.79
C GLU A 261 3.23 4.61 20.81
N SER A 262 3.67 4.65 22.05
CA SER A 262 3.17 3.76 23.10
C SER A 262 1.83 4.19 23.67
N ASP A 263 1.59 5.49 23.72
CA ASP A 263 0.44 6.09 24.39
C ASP A 263 -0.74 6.30 23.43
N ASP A 264 -0.44 6.50 22.14
CA ASP A 264 -1.42 6.67 21.07
C ASP A 264 -1.01 5.86 19.84
N ASN A 265 -1.00 4.54 20.00
CA ASN A 265 -0.54 3.62 18.96
C ASN A 265 -1.56 3.51 17.82
N ARG A 266 -1.15 3.96 16.64
CA ARG A 266 -1.92 3.93 15.40
C ARG A 266 -1.13 3.26 14.28
N GLY A 267 -1.84 2.76 13.30
CA GLY A 267 -1.23 2.09 12.16
C GLY A 267 -2.27 1.41 11.28
N ALA A 268 -1.80 0.59 10.36
CA ALA A 268 -2.66 -0.17 9.45
C ALA A 268 -2.08 -1.54 9.13
N ILE A 269 -2.98 -2.46 8.85
CA ILE A 269 -2.71 -3.75 8.22
C ILE A 269 -3.52 -3.86 6.94
N GLN A 270 -2.86 -4.25 5.84
CA GLN A 270 -3.55 -4.65 4.61
C GLN A 270 -3.14 -6.08 4.26
N VAL A 271 -4.13 -6.90 3.92
CA VAL A 271 -3.92 -8.28 3.46
C VAL A 271 -4.49 -8.40 2.07
N ASP A 272 -3.67 -8.85 1.13
CA ASP A 272 -4.07 -9.05 -0.25
C ASP A 272 -3.92 -10.51 -0.61
N TRP A 273 -4.89 -11.04 -1.34
CA TRP A 273 -4.84 -12.38 -1.90
C TRP A 273 -5.13 -12.33 -3.39
N THR A 274 -4.19 -12.84 -4.20
CA THR A 274 -4.36 -13.00 -5.63
C THR A 274 -4.41 -14.47 -6.01
N PHE A 275 -5.28 -14.82 -6.95
CA PHE A 275 -5.51 -16.20 -7.37
C PHE A 275 -5.85 -16.27 -8.87
N PRO A 276 -5.61 -17.40 -9.54
CA PRO A 276 -5.90 -17.54 -10.96
C PRO A 276 -7.41 -17.51 -11.21
N LEU A 277 -7.87 -16.69 -12.15
CA LEU A 277 -9.25 -16.68 -12.65
C LEU A 277 -9.33 -17.24 -14.05
N GLN A 278 -8.56 -16.64 -14.97
CA GLN A 278 -8.46 -17.01 -16.37
C GLN A 278 -7.06 -16.65 -16.89
N ARG A 279 -6.71 -17.06 -18.12
CA ARG A 279 -5.37 -16.89 -18.69
C ARG A 279 -4.77 -15.49 -18.60
N ARG A 280 -5.58 -14.43 -18.49
CA ARG A 280 -5.12 -13.02 -18.50
C ARG A 280 -5.48 -12.25 -17.25
N PHE A 281 -6.35 -12.78 -16.40
CA PHE A 281 -6.85 -12.09 -15.22
C PHE A 281 -6.62 -12.94 -13.98
N ARG A 282 -6.18 -12.27 -12.93
CA ARG A 282 -6.10 -12.85 -11.58
C ARG A 282 -7.26 -12.28 -10.76
N GLY A 283 -7.87 -13.12 -9.94
CA GLY A 283 -8.77 -12.66 -8.89
C GLY A 283 -7.98 -11.93 -7.82
N TYR A 284 -8.60 -10.94 -7.22
CA TYR A 284 -7.99 -10.11 -6.20
C TYR A 284 -8.98 -9.86 -5.06
N VAL A 285 -8.55 -10.15 -3.85
CA VAL A 285 -9.25 -9.83 -2.60
C VAL A 285 -8.32 -8.97 -1.77
N GLN A 286 -8.82 -7.86 -1.24
CA GLN A 286 -8.10 -6.95 -0.36
C GLN A 286 -8.89 -6.79 0.94
N PHE A 287 -8.19 -6.88 2.06
CA PHE A 287 -8.68 -6.49 3.38
C PHE A 287 -7.77 -5.39 3.92
N PHE A 288 -8.37 -4.31 4.39
CA PHE A 288 -7.68 -3.20 5.04
C PHE A 288 -8.29 -2.95 6.41
N ASN A 289 -7.45 -2.67 7.41
CA ASN A 289 -7.87 -2.27 8.74
C ASN A 289 -6.84 -1.31 9.33
N GLY A 290 -7.27 -0.10 9.69
CA GLY A 290 -6.41 0.90 10.30
C GLY A 290 -6.63 2.30 9.75
N TYR A 291 -5.57 3.11 9.80
CA TYR A 291 -5.53 4.50 9.41
C TYR A 291 -4.84 4.72 8.06
N GLY A 292 -5.19 5.79 7.36
CA GLY A 292 -4.53 6.17 6.11
C GLY A 292 -4.82 5.24 4.95
N GLU A 293 -6.05 4.75 4.83
CA GLU A 293 -6.49 4.05 3.62
C GLU A 293 -6.48 4.99 2.42
N SER A 294 -6.92 6.22 2.62
CA SER A 294 -6.85 7.32 1.65
C SER A 294 -6.36 8.59 2.34
N LEU A 295 -6.06 9.65 1.56
CA LEU A 295 -5.60 10.91 2.14
C LEU A 295 -6.70 11.62 2.92
N ILE A 296 -7.95 11.61 2.44
CA ILE A 296 -9.05 12.25 3.15
C ILE A 296 -9.40 11.50 4.46
N ASP A 297 -9.06 10.21 4.52
CA ASP A 297 -9.31 9.33 5.66
C ASP A 297 -8.02 9.07 6.46
N TYR A 298 -7.00 9.92 6.37
CA TYR A 298 -5.70 9.61 7.00
C TYR A 298 -5.81 9.44 8.52
N ASP A 299 -6.70 10.19 9.16
CA ASP A 299 -6.99 10.25 10.59
C ASP A 299 -8.20 9.40 11.00
N ALA A 300 -8.89 8.76 10.04
CA ALA A 300 -10.03 7.88 10.31
C ALA A 300 -9.61 6.41 10.30
N HIS A 301 -10.17 5.64 11.26
CA HIS A 301 -9.99 4.20 11.30
C HIS A 301 -10.97 3.51 10.36
N ILE A 302 -10.47 2.94 9.27
CA ILE A 302 -11.28 2.24 8.26
C ILE A 302 -11.06 0.74 8.38
N GLU A 303 -12.16 -0.02 8.28
CA GLU A 303 -12.15 -1.46 8.06
C GLU A 303 -12.89 -1.75 6.75
N ARG A 304 -12.16 -2.26 5.76
CA ARG A 304 -12.69 -2.50 4.41
C ARG A 304 -12.29 -3.87 3.87
N ILE A 305 -13.21 -4.50 3.18
CA ILE A 305 -12.94 -5.67 2.35
C ILE A 305 -13.37 -5.39 0.91
N GLY A 306 -12.58 -5.86 -0.06
CA GLY A 306 -12.89 -5.70 -1.47
C GLY A 306 -12.59 -6.95 -2.27
N ILE A 307 -13.33 -7.15 -3.36
CA ILE A 307 -13.12 -8.24 -4.30
C ILE A 307 -13.18 -7.73 -5.74
N GLY A 308 -12.30 -8.25 -6.58
CA GLY A 308 -12.24 -7.88 -7.99
C GLY A 308 -11.16 -8.57 -8.78
N ILE A 309 -10.54 -7.82 -9.66
CA ILE A 309 -9.52 -8.33 -10.59
C ILE A 309 -8.22 -7.53 -10.48
N LEU A 310 -7.13 -8.26 -10.60
CA LEU A 310 -5.79 -7.72 -10.72
C LEU A 310 -5.39 -7.67 -12.20
N LEU A 311 -4.89 -6.52 -12.63
CA LEU A 311 -4.40 -6.28 -13.99
C LEU A 311 -2.89 -6.47 -14.10
N SER A 312 -2.15 -6.08 -13.05
CA SER A 312 -0.71 -6.34 -12.91
C SER A 312 -0.33 -6.52 -11.44
N ASP A 313 0.49 -7.53 -11.16
CA ASP A 313 0.96 -7.87 -9.81
C ASP A 313 2.28 -7.18 -9.45
N LEU A 314 2.69 -7.32 -8.19
CA LEU A 314 3.97 -6.84 -7.68
C LEU A 314 5.15 -7.73 -8.07
N LEU A 315 4.92 -9.05 -8.26
CA LEU A 315 5.97 -10.07 -8.51
C LEU A 315 5.78 -10.77 -9.84
#